data_95e16e7f7491fb642864eaee5aa9a18a
#
_entry.id   95e16e7f7491fb642864eaee5aa9a18a
#
_cell.length_a   1.000
_cell.length_b   1.000
_cell.length_c   1.000
_cell.angle_alpha   90.00
_cell.angle_beta   90.00
_cell.angle_gamma   90.00
#
_symmetry.space_group_name_H-M   'P 1'
#
loop_
_entity.id
_entity.type
_entity.pdbx_description
1 polymer ?
#
loop_
_entity_poly.entity_id
_entity_poly.type
_entity_poly.pdbx_seq_one_letter_code
_entity_poly.pdbx_strand_id
1 'polypeptide(L)'
;MIARRVALSLVVLCTLGLWSCASDPVQRAPGLASREYFPLRSGGHWSYEIRAGLFARRTRMEVTARGEHAIRGSDQRLFLMEEQLSGRIYGLEPAGLVGYRVCDGYLTRIAAVALEPDGQVSVFGGEGMSFLPVEPAPGQTWSDRTEVFRGSGGAGQTWTAEVASAGRVRVPAGSFDDVIVVRSQQWDPDWDTDRPLHSYEDFYARGVGLIRSVSRNNSQGFWMSIEQELVAFHFDEENPVRARP
;
A
#
# COMPACT_ATOMS: atom_id res chain seq x y z
N MET A 1 5.03 -36.98 -60.09
CA MET A 1 4.09 -35.95 -59.58
C MET A 1 4.41 -35.65 -58.14
N ILE A 2 5.06 -34.53 -57.83
CA ILE A 2 5.58 -34.17 -56.52
C ILE A 2 4.71 -33.00 -56.04
N ALA A 3 3.84 -33.25 -55.04
CA ALA A 3 3.04 -32.22 -54.40
C ALA A 3 3.85 -31.52 -53.29
N ARG A 4 4.23 -30.28 -53.52
CA ARG A 4 4.83 -29.38 -52.53
C ARG A 4 3.75 -28.92 -51.53
N ARG A 5 3.88 -29.28 -50.28
CA ARG A 5 3.13 -28.73 -49.18
C ARG A 5 3.84 -27.43 -48.70
N VAL A 6 3.21 -26.32 -48.92
CA VAL A 6 3.63 -25.03 -48.37
C VAL A 6 3.10 -24.96 -46.93
N ALA A 7 4.01 -25.00 -45.97
CA ALA A 7 3.68 -24.75 -44.57
C ALA A 7 3.62 -23.24 -44.33
N LEU A 8 2.41 -22.74 -44.05
CA LEU A 8 2.18 -21.35 -43.69
C LEU A 8 2.44 -21.22 -42.19
N SER A 9 3.61 -20.70 -41.80
CA SER A 9 3.94 -20.41 -40.43
C SER A 9 3.22 -19.10 -40.01
N LEU A 10 2.16 -19.26 -39.23
CA LEU A 10 1.45 -18.14 -38.61
C LEU A 10 2.28 -17.65 -37.39
N VAL A 11 3.04 -16.60 -37.59
CA VAL A 11 3.73 -15.90 -36.49
C VAL A 11 2.66 -15.08 -35.73
N VAL A 12 2.17 -15.64 -34.64
CA VAL A 12 1.35 -14.88 -33.67
C VAL A 12 2.29 -13.98 -32.88
N LEU A 13 2.36 -12.71 -33.27
CA LEU A 13 2.96 -11.67 -32.44
C LEU A 13 2.05 -11.46 -31.23
N CYS A 14 2.38 -12.10 -30.12
CA CYS A 14 1.87 -11.71 -28.80
C CYS A 14 2.49 -10.35 -28.46
N THR A 15 1.80 -9.28 -28.79
CA THR A 15 2.05 -7.96 -28.19
C THR A 15 1.59 -8.05 -26.73
N LEU A 16 2.52 -8.39 -25.85
CA LEU A 16 2.39 -8.18 -24.42
C LEU A 16 2.24 -6.67 -24.23
N GLY A 17 1.00 -6.24 -24.08
CA GLY A 17 0.69 -4.88 -23.64
C GLY A 17 1.24 -4.73 -22.22
N LEU A 18 2.43 -4.19 -22.12
CA LEU A 18 2.95 -3.59 -20.89
C LEU A 18 2.05 -2.39 -20.62
N TRP A 19 1.01 -2.60 -19.83
CA TRP A 19 0.29 -1.50 -19.17
C TRP A 19 1.23 -0.99 -18.08
N SER A 20 2.27 -0.31 -18.53
CA SER A 20 3.04 0.58 -17.71
C SER A 20 2.10 1.66 -17.21
N CYS A 21 2.17 2.02 -15.93
CA CYS A 21 1.69 3.32 -15.46
C CYS A 21 2.51 4.40 -16.20
N ALA A 22 2.26 4.57 -17.48
CA ALA A 22 2.84 5.62 -18.28
C ALA A 22 2.16 6.91 -17.81
N SER A 23 2.74 7.53 -16.78
CA SER A 23 2.41 8.89 -16.43
C SER A 23 2.72 9.75 -17.63
N ASP A 24 1.70 10.43 -18.17
CA ASP A 24 1.87 11.50 -19.12
C ASP A 24 2.94 12.48 -18.58
N PRO A 25 3.94 12.87 -19.37
CA PRO A 25 5.12 13.58 -18.89
C PRO A 25 4.84 15.02 -18.42
N VAL A 26 3.60 15.46 -18.26
CA VAL A 26 3.25 16.85 -17.87
C VAL A 26 2.03 16.95 -16.96
N GLN A 27 1.54 15.90 -16.37
CA GLN A 27 0.61 16.11 -15.26
C GLN A 27 1.43 16.52 -14.03
N ARG A 28 1.43 17.84 -13.77
CA ARG A 28 1.70 18.36 -12.42
C ARG A 28 0.91 17.50 -11.46
N ALA A 29 1.61 16.96 -10.45
CA ALA A 29 1.02 16.11 -9.44
C ALA A 29 -0.40 16.61 -9.11
N PRO A 30 -1.43 15.75 -9.23
CA PRO A 30 -2.78 16.15 -8.92
C PRO A 30 -2.79 16.76 -7.53
N GLY A 31 -3.49 17.90 -7.36
CA GLY A 31 -3.39 18.69 -6.16
C GLY A 31 -3.65 17.85 -4.92
N LEU A 32 -2.84 18.04 -3.97
CA LEU A 32 -2.86 17.92 -2.50
C LEU A 32 -3.94 17.06 -1.78
N ALA A 33 -5.06 16.68 -2.40
CA ALA A 33 -6.18 16.08 -1.67
C ALA A 33 -5.89 14.68 -1.09
N SER A 34 -5.21 13.79 -1.83
CA SER A 34 -4.80 12.48 -1.27
C SER A 34 -3.74 12.63 -0.21
N ARG A 35 -2.90 13.62 -0.39
CA ARG A 35 -1.89 13.99 0.61
C ARG A 35 -2.51 14.51 1.90
N GLU A 36 -3.79 14.87 1.89
CA GLU A 36 -4.48 15.27 3.11
C GLU A 36 -4.80 14.08 4.02
N TYR A 37 -5.23 12.94 3.45
CA TYR A 37 -5.52 11.74 4.24
C TYR A 37 -4.32 10.77 4.36
N PHE A 38 -3.29 10.94 3.57
CA PHE A 38 -2.05 10.19 3.67
C PHE A 38 -0.87 11.10 3.35
N PRO A 39 -0.40 11.91 4.34
CA PRO A 39 0.59 12.94 4.12
C PRO A 39 1.96 12.33 3.79
N LEU A 40 2.33 12.34 2.53
CA LEU A 40 3.64 11.95 2.05
C LEU A 40 4.61 13.13 2.22
N ARG A 41 4.98 13.42 3.48
CA ARG A 41 5.94 14.49 3.84
C ARG A 41 7.18 13.87 4.43
N SER A 42 8.35 14.27 3.92
CA SER A 42 9.64 13.88 4.53
C SER A 42 9.72 14.38 5.97
N GLY A 43 10.32 13.59 6.86
CA GLY A 43 10.41 13.91 8.29
C GLY A 43 9.11 13.66 9.08
N GLY A 44 8.08 13.09 8.45
CA GLY A 44 6.92 12.59 9.18
C GLY A 44 7.28 11.37 10.01
N HIS A 45 6.77 11.32 11.22
CA HIS A 45 6.96 10.20 12.15
C HIS A 45 5.66 9.85 12.85
N TRP A 46 5.32 8.56 12.87
CA TRP A 46 4.13 8.02 13.52
C TRP A 46 4.51 6.85 14.40
N SER A 47 3.90 6.80 15.56
CA SER A 47 4.07 5.76 16.57
C SER A 47 2.75 5.06 16.81
N TYR A 48 2.71 3.76 16.65
CA TYR A 48 1.50 2.95 16.81
C TYR A 48 1.66 1.92 17.93
N GLU A 49 0.58 1.67 18.67
CA GLU A 49 0.43 0.47 19.46
C GLU A 49 -0.31 -0.59 18.63
N ILE A 50 0.26 -1.78 18.53
CA ILE A 50 -0.35 -2.93 17.85
C ILE A 50 -0.75 -3.97 18.89
N ARG A 51 -1.98 -4.46 18.77
CA ARG A 51 -2.54 -5.57 19.56
C ARG A 51 -2.88 -6.72 18.64
N ALA A 52 -2.36 -7.91 18.88
CA ALA A 52 -2.62 -9.08 18.05
C ALA A 52 -3.08 -10.26 18.88
N GLY A 53 -4.14 -10.94 18.37
CA GLY A 53 -4.66 -12.19 18.89
C GLY A 53 -5.36 -12.09 20.25
N LEU A 54 -5.85 -13.24 20.73
CA LEU A 54 -6.65 -13.37 21.97
C LEU A 54 -5.88 -12.97 23.25
N PHE A 55 -4.55 -13.06 23.24
CA PHE A 55 -3.71 -12.72 24.41
C PHE A 55 -3.22 -11.29 24.41
N ALA A 56 -3.72 -10.46 23.50
CA ALA A 56 -3.48 -9.00 23.43
C ALA A 56 -2.02 -8.61 23.68
N ARG A 57 -1.07 -9.36 23.11
CA ARG A 57 0.33 -8.93 23.10
C ARG A 57 0.42 -7.59 22.43
N ARG A 58 0.96 -6.63 23.16
CA ARG A 58 1.18 -5.29 22.66
C ARG A 58 2.60 -5.18 22.15
N THR A 59 2.74 -4.57 20.97
CA THR A 59 4.04 -4.14 20.47
C THR A 59 3.91 -2.73 19.91
N ARG A 60 5.02 -2.09 19.70
CA ARG A 60 5.08 -0.75 19.12
C ARG A 60 5.62 -0.82 17.70
N MET A 61 5.01 -0.07 16.81
CA MET A 61 5.52 0.15 15.46
C MET A 61 5.82 1.63 15.30
N GLU A 62 7.03 1.92 14.86
CA GLU A 62 7.45 3.27 14.45
C GLU A 62 7.47 3.33 12.94
N VAL A 63 6.91 4.40 12.37
CA VAL A 63 6.91 4.65 10.93
C VAL A 63 7.58 5.99 10.68
N THR A 64 8.58 6.00 9.81
CA THR A 64 9.33 7.21 9.48
C THR A 64 9.28 7.47 7.98
N ALA A 65 8.87 8.67 7.59
CA ALA A 65 8.87 9.11 6.20
C ALA A 65 10.29 9.46 5.74
N ARG A 66 10.82 8.68 4.80
CA ARG A 66 12.18 8.85 4.24
C ARG A 66 12.22 9.80 3.03
N GLY A 67 11.06 10.20 2.50
CA GLY A 67 10.96 11.11 1.37
C GLY A 67 10.95 10.42 0.02
N GLU A 68 11.12 11.21 -1.04
CA GLU A 68 11.06 10.75 -2.42
C GLU A 68 12.42 10.28 -2.93
N HIS A 69 12.45 9.11 -3.56
CA HIS A 69 13.63 8.50 -4.15
C HIS A 69 13.37 8.09 -5.60
N ALA A 70 14.40 8.18 -6.45
CA ALA A 70 14.32 7.70 -7.83
C ALA A 70 14.35 6.17 -7.88
N ILE A 71 13.55 5.58 -8.77
CA ILE A 71 13.61 4.13 -9.03
C ILE A 71 14.76 3.86 -9.99
N ARG A 72 15.60 2.88 -9.66
CA ARG A 72 16.72 2.46 -10.50
C ARG A 72 16.26 2.03 -11.89
N GLY A 73 16.84 2.62 -12.92
CA GLY A 73 16.53 2.30 -14.32
C GLY A 73 15.18 2.84 -14.81
N SER A 74 14.56 3.78 -14.09
CA SER A 74 13.31 4.43 -14.45
C SER A 74 13.37 5.94 -14.18
N ASP A 75 12.50 6.68 -14.83
CA ASP A 75 12.23 8.10 -14.55
C ASP A 75 11.21 8.31 -13.40
N GLN A 76 10.66 7.23 -12.90
CA GLN A 76 9.67 7.25 -11.81
C GLN A 76 10.32 7.45 -10.44
N ARG A 77 9.52 7.94 -9.51
CA ARG A 77 9.91 8.14 -8.11
C ARG A 77 8.95 7.41 -7.17
N LEU A 78 9.48 6.99 -6.04
CA LEU A 78 8.69 6.46 -4.91
C LEU A 78 8.90 7.33 -3.69
N PHE A 79 7.84 7.53 -2.93
CA PHE A 79 7.95 8.03 -1.56
C PHE A 79 8.17 6.83 -0.63
N LEU A 80 9.23 6.85 0.15
CA LEU A 80 9.58 5.76 1.05
C LEU A 80 9.12 6.05 2.47
N MET A 81 8.58 5.01 3.11
CA MET A 81 8.38 4.93 4.55
C MET A 81 9.14 3.73 5.10
N GLU A 82 9.75 3.91 6.26
CA GLU A 82 10.40 2.84 7.01
C GLU A 82 9.52 2.48 8.20
N GLU A 83 9.18 1.20 8.30
CA GLU A 83 8.39 0.63 9.39
C GLU A 83 9.32 -0.18 10.31
N GLN A 84 9.27 0.03 11.63
CA GLN A 84 10.08 -0.69 12.62
C GLN A 84 9.19 -1.21 13.75
N LEU A 85 9.20 -2.53 13.95
CA LEU A 85 8.50 -3.18 15.06
C LEU A 85 9.43 -3.36 16.26
N SER A 86 8.98 -2.98 17.46
CA SER A 86 9.75 -3.18 18.72
C SER A 86 9.76 -4.62 19.20
N GLY A 87 9.00 -5.53 18.59
CA GLY A 87 8.88 -6.92 18.99
C GLY A 87 8.41 -7.80 17.86
N ARG A 88 8.32 -9.11 18.12
CA ARG A 88 7.77 -10.08 17.17
C ARG A 88 6.29 -10.29 17.45
N ILE A 89 5.46 -10.10 16.45
CA ILE A 89 4.06 -10.54 16.41
C ILE A 89 3.95 -11.61 15.34
N TYR A 90 3.31 -12.73 15.68
CA TYR A 90 3.06 -13.80 14.73
C TYR A 90 2.19 -13.26 13.58
N GLY A 91 2.64 -13.45 12.35
CA GLY A 91 1.92 -12.99 11.15
C GLY A 91 2.20 -11.54 10.73
N LEU A 92 3.04 -10.79 11.47
CA LEU A 92 3.59 -9.52 11.01
C LEU A 92 5.07 -9.71 10.69
N GLU A 93 5.46 -9.30 9.51
CA GLU A 93 6.87 -9.24 9.13
C GLU A 93 7.59 -8.14 9.93
N PRO A 94 8.83 -8.39 10.35
CA PRO A 94 9.63 -7.32 10.94
C PRO A 94 9.87 -6.23 9.89
N ALA A 95 10.00 -5.04 10.40
CA ALA A 95 10.33 -3.79 9.77
C ALA A 95 10.97 -3.84 8.38
N GLY A 96 10.52 -2.95 7.53
CA GLY A 96 11.02 -2.83 6.17
C GLY A 96 10.76 -1.47 5.56
N LEU A 97 11.32 -1.27 4.39
CA LEU A 97 10.98 -0.12 3.55
C LEU A 97 9.74 -0.45 2.73
N VAL A 98 8.83 0.51 2.70
CA VAL A 98 7.62 0.47 1.89
C VAL A 98 7.62 1.68 0.97
N GLY A 99 7.38 1.43 -0.32
CA GLY A 99 7.28 2.48 -1.33
C GLY A 99 5.83 2.86 -1.59
N TYR A 100 5.60 4.14 -1.84
CA TYR A 100 4.30 4.69 -2.22
C TYR A 100 4.43 5.52 -3.47
N ARG A 101 3.47 5.37 -4.38
CA ARG A 101 3.33 6.23 -5.57
C ARG A 101 1.87 6.48 -5.89
N VAL A 102 1.59 7.47 -6.70
CA VAL A 102 0.27 7.67 -7.30
C VAL A 102 0.25 6.97 -8.65
N CYS A 103 -0.74 6.10 -8.87
CA CYS A 103 -0.99 5.43 -10.13
C CYS A 103 -2.50 5.40 -10.39
N ASP A 104 -2.94 5.81 -11.57
CA ASP A 104 -4.35 5.78 -12.00
C ASP A 104 -5.35 6.39 -11.01
N GLY A 105 -4.97 7.47 -10.34
CA GLY A 105 -5.79 8.15 -9.36
C GLY A 105 -5.85 7.50 -7.97
N TYR A 106 -4.96 6.54 -7.70
CA TYR A 106 -4.84 5.87 -6.40
C TYR A 106 -3.44 5.99 -5.84
N LEU A 107 -3.35 6.04 -4.52
CA LEU A 107 -2.12 5.74 -3.80
C LEU A 107 -1.90 4.22 -3.83
N THR A 108 -0.76 3.83 -4.37
CA THR A 108 -0.35 2.43 -4.54
C THR A 108 0.81 2.13 -3.61
N ARG A 109 0.68 1.07 -2.82
CA ARG A 109 1.70 0.57 -1.89
C ARG A 109 2.53 -0.52 -2.56
N ILE A 110 3.85 -0.39 -2.50
CA ILE A 110 4.83 -1.34 -3.02
C ILE A 110 5.65 -1.86 -1.83
N ALA A 111 5.44 -3.12 -1.46
CA ALA A 111 6.05 -3.68 -0.24
C ALA A 111 7.49 -4.19 -0.44
N ALA A 112 7.88 -4.53 -1.67
CA ALA A 112 9.19 -5.11 -1.95
C ALA A 112 10.13 -4.07 -2.56
N VAL A 113 10.73 -3.25 -1.72
CA VAL A 113 11.68 -2.20 -2.11
C VAL A 113 12.96 -2.26 -1.28
N ALA A 114 14.09 -1.86 -1.86
CA ALA A 114 15.32 -1.64 -1.14
C ALA A 114 15.93 -0.29 -1.53
N LEU A 115 16.46 0.42 -0.54
CA LEU A 115 17.23 1.65 -0.76
C LEU A 115 18.70 1.27 -0.98
N GLU A 116 19.21 1.63 -2.14
CA GLU A 116 20.58 1.36 -2.54
C GLU A 116 21.55 2.41 -1.96
N PRO A 117 22.85 2.10 -1.87
CA PRO A 117 23.84 3.04 -1.33
C PRO A 117 23.96 4.36 -2.11
N ASP A 118 23.58 4.39 -3.38
CA ASP A 118 23.55 5.59 -4.22
C ASP A 118 22.28 6.43 -4.06
N GLY A 119 21.39 6.05 -3.14
CA GLY A 119 20.14 6.74 -2.85
C GLY A 119 19.00 6.42 -3.83
N GLN A 120 19.20 5.52 -4.79
CA GLN A 120 18.14 5.01 -5.66
C GLN A 120 17.39 3.87 -4.99
N VAL A 121 16.20 3.55 -5.52
CA VAL A 121 15.36 2.45 -5.02
C VAL A 121 15.29 1.33 -6.03
N SER A 122 15.58 0.12 -5.59
CA SER A 122 15.29 -1.10 -6.33
C SER A 122 13.90 -1.64 -5.93
N VAL A 123 13.09 -1.99 -6.93
CA VAL A 123 11.75 -2.60 -6.74
C VAL A 123 11.83 -4.05 -7.17
N PHE A 124 11.46 -4.99 -6.29
CA PHE A 124 11.57 -6.44 -6.51
C PHE A 124 10.22 -7.12 -6.72
N GLY A 125 9.13 -6.40 -6.63
CA GLY A 125 7.76 -6.92 -6.71
C GLY A 125 6.99 -6.38 -7.89
N GLY A 126 5.73 -6.80 -8.01
CA GLY A 126 4.81 -6.34 -9.02
C GLY A 126 4.39 -4.86 -8.86
N GLU A 127 3.35 -4.46 -9.59
CA GLU A 127 2.91 -3.06 -9.71
C GLU A 127 2.47 -2.41 -8.38
N GLY A 128 2.29 -3.21 -7.33
CA GLY A 128 1.82 -2.76 -6.02
C GLY A 128 0.30 -2.90 -5.90
N MET A 129 -0.25 -2.44 -4.79
CA MET A 129 -1.66 -2.53 -4.46
C MET A 129 -2.24 -1.13 -4.24
N SER A 130 -3.32 -0.81 -4.94
CA SER A 130 -4.08 0.42 -4.78
C SER A 130 -4.86 0.37 -3.46
N PHE A 131 -4.52 1.22 -2.50
CA PHE A 131 -5.10 1.15 -1.16
C PHE A 131 -5.93 2.39 -0.76
N LEU A 132 -5.73 3.53 -1.42
CA LEU A 132 -6.45 4.76 -1.12
C LEU A 132 -6.61 5.60 -2.40
N PRO A 133 -7.83 6.05 -2.76
CA PRO A 133 -8.01 7.01 -3.83
C PRO A 133 -7.28 8.33 -3.56
N VAL A 134 -6.85 9.02 -4.60
CA VAL A 134 -6.21 10.33 -4.48
C VAL A 134 -7.18 11.36 -3.89
N GLU A 135 -8.44 11.30 -4.25
CA GLU A 135 -9.52 12.11 -3.72
C GLU A 135 -10.59 11.18 -3.13
N PRO A 136 -10.40 10.69 -1.90
CA PRO A 136 -11.33 9.74 -1.33
C PRO A 136 -12.68 10.40 -1.03
N ALA A 137 -13.75 9.81 -1.55
CA ALA A 137 -15.12 10.24 -1.31
C ALA A 137 -15.96 9.08 -0.76
N PRO A 138 -16.81 9.28 0.25
CA PRO A 138 -17.71 8.26 0.75
C PRO A 138 -18.57 7.67 -0.36
N GLY A 139 -18.67 6.34 -0.41
CA GLY A 139 -19.36 5.57 -1.45
C GLY A 139 -18.48 5.21 -2.65
N GLN A 140 -17.25 5.70 -2.74
CA GLN A 140 -16.30 5.31 -3.78
C GLN A 140 -15.84 3.88 -3.54
N THR A 141 -15.85 3.05 -4.60
CA THR A 141 -15.43 1.64 -4.58
C THR A 141 -14.41 1.37 -5.68
N TRP A 142 -13.50 0.43 -5.43
CA TRP A 142 -12.58 -0.07 -6.45
C TRP A 142 -12.24 -1.54 -6.21
N SER A 143 -11.67 -2.16 -7.22
CA SER A 143 -11.10 -3.49 -7.11
C SER A 143 -9.74 -3.53 -7.79
N ASP A 144 -8.85 -4.34 -7.25
CA ASP A 144 -7.53 -4.57 -7.78
C ASP A 144 -7.26 -6.08 -7.82
N ARG A 145 -6.36 -6.52 -8.68
CA ARG A 145 -5.96 -7.91 -8.78
C ARG A 145 -4.45 -8.00 -8.62
N THR A 146 -4.03 -8.63 -7.54
CA THR A 146 -2.61 -8.88 -7.29
C THR A 146 -2.24 -10.30 -7.68
N GLU A 147 -1.19 -10.46 -8.47
CA GLU A 147 -0.59 -11.76 -8.69
C GLU A 147 0.29 -12.10 -7.48
N VAL A 148 -0.14 -13.08 -6.70
CA VAL A 148 0.70 -13.62 -5.63
C VAL A 148 1.58 -14.70 -6.23
N PHE A 149 2.88 -14.48 -6.25
CA PHE A 149 3.86 -15.50 -6.63
C PHE A 149 3.87 -16.63 -5.59
N ARG A 150 2.98 -17.57 -5.75
CA ARG A 150 3.05 -18.87 -5.06
C ARG A 150 3.64 -19.87 -6.01
N GLY A 151 4.99 -20.03 -6.10
CA GLY A 151 5.57 -21.09 -6.89
C GLY A 151 4.89 -21.31 -8.26
N SER A 152 5.12 -22.31 -8.99
CA SER A 152 4.53 -22.54 -10.32
C SER A 152 2.98 -22.58 -10.31
N GLY A 153 2.31 -21.45 -10.57
CA GLY A 153 0.87 -21.39 -10.83
C GLY A 153 0.04 -20.60 -9.80
N GLY A 154 0.46 -19.40 -9.42
CA GLY A 154 -0.31 -18.56 -8.51
C GLY A 154 -1.63 -18.09 -9.10
N ALA A 155 -2.76 -18.43 -8.47
CA ALA A 155 -4.03 -17.79 -8.74
C ALA A 155 -3.96 -16.33 -8.27
N GLY A 156 -4.42 -15.39 -9.11
CA GLY A 156 -4.44 -13.98 -8.73
C GLY A 156 -5.45 -13.75 -7.61
N GLN A 157 -5.05 -13.06 -6.56
CA GLN A 157 -5.96 -12.64 -5.50
C GLN A 157 -6.70 -11.38 -5.91
N THR A 158 -7.98 -11.31 -5.60
CA THR A 158 -8.80 -10.13 -5.84
C THR A 158 -8.93 -9.32 -4.55
N TRP A 159 -8.71 -8.03 -4.68
CA TRP A 159 -8.89 -7.06 -3.63
C TRP A 159 -10.05 -6.14 -3.97
N THR A 160 -10.98 -5.96 -3.06
CA THR A 160 -12.09 -5.01 -3.19
C THR A 160 -12.06 -4.03 -2.03
N ALA A 161 -12.40 -2.77 -2.30
CA ALA A 161 -12.39 -1.75 -1.27
C ALA A 161 -13.49 -0.71 -1.48
N GLU A 162 -13.89 -0.06 -0.39
CA GLU A 162 -14.83 1.05 -0.37
C GLU A 162 -14.39 2.13 0.62
N VAL A 163 -14.72 3.38 0.31
CA VAL A 163 -14.57 4.52 1.24
C VAL A 163 -15.90 4.81 1.91
N ALA A 164 -15.88 4.96 3.22
CA ALA A 164 -17.02 5.46 4.00
C ALA A 164 -16.60 6.62 4.91
N SER A 165 -17.56 7.42 5.37
CA SER A 165 -17.31 8.40 6.42
C SER A 165 -17.33 7.72 7.79
N ALA A 166 -16.31 8.01 8.62
CA ALA A 166 -16.25 7.54 9.99
C ALA A 166 -16.60 8.64 11.02
N GLY A 167 -16.67 9.91 10.56
CA GLY A 167 -16.94 11.05 11.45
C GLY A 167 -15.81 11.27 12.44
N ARG A 168 -16.16 11.31 13.74
CA ARG A 168 -15.17 11.48 14.82
C ARG A 168 -14.65 10.14 15.32
N VAL A 169 -13.33 9.98 15.35
CA VAL A 169 -12.65 8.78 15.86
C VAL A 169 -11.68 9.18 16.97
N ARG A 170 -11.65 8.39 18.04
CA ARG A 170 -10.74 8.58 19.18
C ARG A 170 -9.74 7.42 19.22
N VAL A 171 -8.47 7.77 19.33
CA VAL A 171 -7.33 6.85 19.53
C VAL A 171 -6.42 7.41 20.64
N PRO A 172 -5.40 6.70 21.12
CA PRO A 172 -4.50 7.19 22.16
C PRO A 172 -3.84 8.54 21.84
N ALA A 173 -3.53 8.82 20.56
CA ALA A 173 -2.97 10.11 20.12
C ALA A 173 -3.95 11.30 20.23
N GLY A 174 -5.25 11.04 20.39
CA GLY A 174 -6.27 12.11 20.48
C GLY A 174 -7.60 11.76 19.82
N SER A 175 -8.41 12.80 19.59
CA SER A 175 -9.67 12.72 18.86
C SER A 175 -9.54 13.45 17.54
N PHE A 176 -9.96 12.81 16.46
CA PHE A 176 -9.88 13.31 15.09
C PHE A 176 -11.28 13.44 14.52
N ASP A 177 -11.61 14.60 13.99
CA ASP A 177 -12.80 14.83 13.17
C ASP A 177 -12.44 14.65 11.69
N ASP A 178 -13.42 14.54 10.81
CA ASP A 178 -13.20 14.38 9.38
C ASP A 178 -12.33 13.14 9.07
N VAL A 179 -12.76 12.00 9.59
CA VAL A 179 -12.11 10.71 9.38
C VAL A 179 -12.87 9.93 8.31
N ILE A 180 -12.15 9.41 7.34
CA ILE A 180 -12.65 8.40 6.41
C ILE A 180 -12.22 7.01 6.87
N VAL A 181 -13.01 6.00 6.55
CA VAL A 181 -12.64 4.59 6.69
C VAL A 181 -12.63 3.93 5.33
N VAL A 182 -11.51 3.25 5.03
CA VAL A 182 -11.40 2.36 3.89
C VAL A 182 -11.64 0.94 4.38
N ARG A 183 -12.71 0.32 3.90
CA ARG A 183 -13.00 -1.09 4.15
C ARG A 183 -12.55 -1.89 2.96
N SER A 184 -11.67 -2.85 3.18
CA SER A 184 -11.17 -3.68 2.10
C SER A 184 -11.21 -5.16 2.43
N GLN A 185 -11.34 -5.98 1.38
CA GLN A 185 -11.44 -7.43 1.47
C GLN A 185 -10.55 -8.06 0.42
N GLN A 186 -9.82 -9.07 0.83
CA GLN A 186 -8.97 -9.87 -0.04
C GLN A 186 -9.57 -11.25 -0.22
N TRP A 187 -9.73 -11.66 -1.46
CA TRP A 187 -10.31 -12.93 -1.87
C TRP A 187 -9.26 -13.77 -2.59
N ASP A 188 -9.19 -15.03 -2.23
CA ASP A 188 -8.32 -16.00 -2.90
C ASP A 188 -9.25 -17.01 -3.62
N PRO A 189 -9.17 -17.15 -4.95
CA PRO A 189 -10.03 -18.06 -5.71
C PRO A 189 -9.82 -19.54 -5.36
N ASP A 190 -8.65 -19.88 -4.79
CA ASP A 190 -8.36 -21.24 -4.31
C ASP A 190 -8.88 -21.48 -2.88
N TRP A 191 -9.46 -20.46 -2.26
CA TRP A 191 -10.01 -20.54 -0.92
C TRP A 191 -11.51 -20.81 -1.01
N ASP A 192 -11.90 -22.07 -0.81
CA ASP A 192 -13.30 -22.52 -0.91
C ASP A 192 -14.12 -22.08 0.34
N THR A 193 -14.35 -20.79 0.47
CA THR A 193 -15.23 -20.22 1.50
C THR A 193 -15.97 -18.98 0.98
N ASP A 194 -17.18 -18.78 1.48
CA ASP A 194 -17.96 -17.55 1.24
C ASP A 194 -17.42 -16.34 2.03
N ARG A 195 -16.21 -16.41 2.54
CA ARG A 195 -15.61 -15.39 3.39
C ARG A 195 -14.27 -14.93 2.83
N PRO A 196 -13.94 -13.63 2.93
CA PRO A 196 -12.66 -13.13 2.49
C PRO A 196 -11.52 -13.76 3.30
N LEU A 197 -10.37 -13.95 2.66
CA LEU A 197 -9.14 -14.40 3.32
C LEU A 197 -8.67 -13.37 4.36
N HIS A 198 -8.73 -12.09 3.98
CA HIS A 198 -8.42 -10.96 4.85
C HIS A 198 -9.49 -9.88 4.71
N SER A 199 -9.76 -9.17 5.79
CA SER A 199 -10.54 -7.94 5.77
C SER A 199 -9.85 -6.87 6.61
N TYR A 200 -9.98 -5.61 6.18
CA TYR A 200 -9.35 -4.45 6.83
C TYR A 200 -10.36 -3.31 6.96
N GLU A 201 -10.24 -2.57 8.03
CA GLU A 201 -10.87 -1.28 8.26
C GLU A 201 -9.78 -0.30 8.65
N ASP A 202 -9.38 0.57 7.71
CA ASP A 202 -8.31 1.54 7.87
C ASP A 202 -8.88 2.94 7.98
N PHE A 203 -8.65 3.59 9.12
CA PHE A 203 -9.17 4.91 9.44
C PHE A 203 -8.11 5.97 9.19
N TYR A 204 -8.40 6.91 8.31
CA TYR A 204 -7.50 7.99 7.94
C TYR A 204 -8.05 9.34 8.37
N ALA A 205 -7.26 10.08 9.15
CA ALA A 205 -7.58 11.45 9.55
C ALA A 205 -6.89 12.45 8.62
N ARG A 206 -7.61 13.50 8.25
CA ARG A 206 -7.08 14.58 7.41
C ARG A 206 -5.84 15.23 8.05
N GLY A 207 -4.76 15.38 7.28
CA GLY A 207 -3.50 15.97 7.71
C GLY A 207 -2.61 15.08 8.58
N VAL A 208 -3.09 13.89 8.98
CA VAL A 208 -2.37 12.98 9.89
C VAL A 208 -2.01 11.66 9.22
N GLY A 209 -2.91 11.09 8.42
CA GLY A 209 -2.75 9.76 7.82
C GLY A 209 -3.53 8.70 8.58
N LEU A 210 -3.01 7.47 8.56
CA LEU A 210 -3.61 6.33 9.26
C LEU A 210 -3.59 6.56 10.78
N ILE A 211 -4.77 6.53 11.40
CA ILE A 211 -4.92 6.67 12.86
C ILE A 211 -5.34 5.38 13.55
N ARG A 212 -5.99 4.48 12.82
CA ARG A 212 -6.39 3.16 13.31
C ARG A 212 -6.49 2.19 12.15
N SER A 213 -6.09 0.95 12.36
CA SER A 213 -6.32 -0.17 11.45
C SER A 213 -6.83 -1.37 12.23
N VAL A 214 -7.83 -2.06 11.69
CA VAL A 214 -8.33 -3.32 12.21
C VAL A 214 -8.28 -4.33 11.08
N SER A 215 -7.39 -5.31 11.18
CA SER A 215 -7.32 -6.41 10.23
C SER A 215 -7.83 -7.71 10.84
N ARG A 216 -8.49 -8.51 10.02
CA ARG A 216 -8.96 -9.85 10.37
C ARG A 216 -8.47 -10.82 9.32
N ASN A 217 -7.73 -11.81 9.76
CA ASN A 217 -7.21 -12.89 8.93
C ASN A 217 -8.01 -14.16 9.21
N ASN A 218 -8.50 -14.81 8.17
CA ASN A 218 -9.26 -16.07 8.23
C ASN A 218 -8.44 -17.24 7.68
N SER A 219 -7.15 -17.28 7.90
CA SER A 219 -6.34 -18.40 7.45
C SER A 219 -6.59 -19.65 8.32
N GLN A 220 -6.80 -20.80 7.69
CA GLN A 220 -6.91 -22.11 8.34
C GLN A 220 -8.03 -22.25 9.38
N GLY A 221 -9.13 -21.51 9.26
CA GLY A 221 -10.27 -21.58 10.17
C GLY A 221 -10.07 -20.87 11.51
N PHE A 222 -8.95 -20.18 11.71
CA PHE A 222 -8.71 -19.32 12.86
C PHE A 222 -8.84 -17.86 12.48
N TRP A 223 -9.71 -17.15 13.19
CA TRP A 223 -9.78 -15.70 13.11
C TRP A 223 -8.71 -15.07 13.99
N MET A 224 -7.75 -14.43 13.36
CA MET A 224 -6.81 -13.57 14.06
C MET A 224 -7.16 -12.11 13.75
N SER A 225 -7.38 -11.32 14.80
CA SER A 225 -7.55 -9.87 14.67
C SER A 225 -6.26 -9.19 15.10
N ILE A 226 -5.87 -8.20 14.29
CA ILE A 226 -4.78 -7.27 14.63
C ILE A 226 -5.38 -5.89 14.63
N GLU A 227 -5.22 -5.17 15.73
CA GLU A 227 -5.61 -3.78 15.88
C GLU A 227 -4.36 -2.92 16.04
N GLN A 228 -4.30 -1.85 15.27
CA GLN A 228 -3.23 -0.86 15.29
C GLN A 228 -3.85 0.50 15.57
N GLU A 229 -3.37 1.22 16.58
CA GLU A 229 -3.84 2.54 16.95
C GLU A 229 -2.69 3.54 17.07
N LEU A 230 -2.88 4.73 16.53
CA LEU A 230 -1.92 5.84 16.63
C LEU A 230 -1.79 6.30 18.07
N VAL A 231 -0.54 6.32 18.55
CA VAL A 231 -0.18 6.78 19.91
C VAL A 231 0.39 8.20 19.88
N ALA A 232 1.19 8.49 18.86
CA ALA A 232 1.80 9.79 18.66
C ALA A 232 2.15 10.01 17.18
N PHE A 233 2.22 11.26 16.78
CA PHE A 233 2.75 11.64 15.47
C PHE A 233 3.39 13.03 15.56
N HIS A 234 4.35 13.28 14.70
CA HIS A 234 4.89 14.61 14.47
C HIS A 234 5.39 14.73 13.03
N PHE A 235 5.48 15.95 12.57
CA PHE A 235 6.14 16.29 11.33
C PHE A 235 7.28 17.24 11.68
N ASP A 236 8.47 16.95 11.21
CA ASP A 236 9.56 17.91 11.33
C ASP A 236 9.11 19.19 10.60
N GLU A 237 9.23 20.33 11.28
CA GLU A 237 9.06 21.60 10.60
C GLU A 237 10.08 21.63 9.46
N GLU A 238 9.62 21.88 8.24
CA GLU A 238 10.50 21.98 7.07
C GLU A 238 11.62 22.96 7.40
N ASN A 239 12.77 22.39 7.75
CA ASN A 239 13.99 23.18 7.82
C ASN A 239 14.29 23.56 6.35
N PRO A 240 14.11 24.83 5.93
CA PRO A 240 14.31 25.19 4.55
C PRO A 240 15.72 24.77 4.21
N VAL A 241 15.85 23.85 3.26
CA VAL A 241 17.13 23.36 2.75
C VAL A 241 18.00 24.60 2.54
N ARG A 242 18.96 24.82 3.44
CA ARG A 242 20.00 25.80 3.20
C ARG A 242 20.72 25.35 1.94
N ALA A 243 20.36 25.99 0.83
CA ALA A 243 21.16 25.90 -0.40
C ALA A 243 22.59 26.16 0.04
N ARG A 244 23.43 25.14 0.03
CA ARG A 244 24.87 25.33 0.20
C ARG A 244 25.35 26.11 -1.01
N PRO A 245 26.11 27.19 -0.78
CA PRO A 245 26.69 28.01 -1.83
C PRO A 245 27.61 27.19 -2.72
#